data_a387e2bb2ecec227238f870173aeb93f
#
_entry.id   a387e2bb2ecec227238f870173aeb93f
#
_cell.length_a   1.000
_cell.length_b   1.000
_cell.length_c   1.000
_cell.angle_alpha   90.00
_cell.angle_beta   90.00
_cell.angle_gamma   90.00
#
_symmetry.space_group_name_H-M   'P 1'
#
loop_
_entity.id
_entity.type
_entity.pdbx_description
1 polymer ?
#
loop_
_entity_poly.entity_id
_entity_poly.type
_entity_poly.pdbx_seq_one_letter_code
_entity_poly.pdbx_strand_id
1 'polypeptide(L)'
;MFKYLNKSSYSLLPIEIRDVSYNPNNNLIISNLNLTIRSKGITVIMGPNGSGKSVLVRLLHGLLIPTKGLITYGKNELNKSIRKNQAMVFQNPVLLRRSVLANMTFVDSIRENTGLNNCKEILALLGLEKFQSYPAHLLSAGEKQRLALARAILLRPSILFLDEPTANLDPSSIHLIEKILKNASGAGVKIIFITHDINQAKRIADDIIFIQKGKVLEHTETSIFFKKPQTFETAAYLDGKIIL
;
A
#
# COMPACT_ATOMS: atom_id res chain seq x y z
N MET A 1 16.42 -5.09 -12.87
CA MET A 1 15.11 -4.51 -13.09
C MET A 1 14.79 -3.38 -12.10
N PHE A 2 15.05 -3.52 -10.79
CA PHE A 2 14.87 -2.47 -9.79
C PHE A 2 16.20 -1.97 -9.21
N LYS A 3 17.21 -1.71 -10.06
CA LYS A 3 18.50 -1.13 -9.65
C LYS A 3 18.37 0.22 -8.93
N TYR A 4 17.19 0.82 -9.05
CA TYR A 4 16.86 2.16 -8.54
C TYR A 4 16.23 2.15 -7.13
N LEU A 5 15.77 1.01 -6.63
CA LEU A 5 15.27 0.90 -5.27
C LEU A 5 16.47 0.76 -4.35
N ASN A 6 16.98 1.88 -3.90
CA ASN A 6 18.15 1.94 -3.04
C ASN A 6 17.79 1.35 -1.68
N LYS A 7 18.65 0.48 -1.16
CA LYS A 7 18.61 0.07 0.25
C LYS A 7 18.81 1.34 1.08
N SER A 8 17.72 1.94 1.54
CA SER A 8 17.79 2.91 2.62
C SER A 8 18.48 2.22 3.79
N SER A 9 19.57 2.80 4.28
CA SER A 9 20.31 2.30 5.44
C SER A 9 19.48 2.29 6.75
N TYR A 10 18.28 2.83 6.72
CA TYR A 10 17.35 2.85 7.84
C TYR A 10 16.32 1.73 7.70
N SER A 11 16.43 0.73 8.57
CA SER A 11 15.34 -0.23 8.75
C SER A 11 14.17 0.48 9.43
N LEU A 12 13.09 0.73 8.67
CA LEU A 12 11.83 1.26 9.20
C LEU A 12 10.99 0.16 9.87
N LEU A 13 11.49 -1.05 9.94
CA LEU A 13 10.85 -2.18 10.61
C LEU A 13 11.52 -2.43 11.97
N PRO A 14 10.77 -2.93 12.97
CA PRO A 14 9.34 -3.19 12.92
C PRO A 14 8.50 -1.91 12.89
N ILE A 15 7.28 -1.98 12.33
CA ILE A 15 6.25 -0.96 12.57
C ILE A 15 5.46 -1.43 13.78
N GLU A 16 5.46 -0.64 14.84
CA GLU A 16 4.72 -0.95 16.07
C GLU A 16 3.58 0.04 16.27
N ILE A 17 2.43 -0.50 16.55
CA ILE A 17 1.19 0.22 16.84
C ILE A 17 0.80 -0.16 18.27
N ARG A 18 0.75 0.84 19.16
CA ARG A 18 0.48 0.63 20.59
C ARG A 18 -0.72 1.46 21.02
N ASP A 19 -1.79 0.77 21.44
CA ASP A 19 -3.04 1.33 21.96
C ASP A 19 -3.66 2.42 21.09
N VAL A 20 -3.50 2.28 19.75
CA VAL A 20 -3.94 3.27 18.79
C VAL A 20 -5.46 3.28 18.68
N SER A 21 -6.05 4.45 18.88
CA SER A 21 -7.45 4.72 18.61
C SER A 21 -7.59 5.91 17.67
N TYR A 22 -8.61 5.87 16.83
CA TYR A 22 -8.96 6.97 15.97
C TYR A 22 -10.46 7.23 16.04
N ASN A 23 -10.81 8.39 16.59
CA ASN A 23 -12.19 8.77 16.92
C ASN A 23 -12.47 10.21 16.45
N PRO A 24 -12.54 10.46 15.13
CA PRO A 24 -12.87 11.78 14.62
C PRO A 24 -14.34 12.10 14.89
N ASN A 25 -14.61 13.32 15.41
CA ASN A 25 -15.96 13.79 15.67
C ASN A 25 -16.84 12.81 16.49
N ASN A 26 -16.26 12.18 17.50
CA ASN A 26 -16.90 11.15 18.33
C ASN A 26 -17.37 9.89 17.57
N ASN A 27 -16.83 9.64 16.39
CA ASN A 27 -17.08 8.42 15.62
C ASN A 27 -15.85 7.48 15.73
N LEU A 28 -15.95 6.46 16.57
CA LEU A 28 -14.85 5.52 16.82
C LEU A 28 -14.66 4.58 15.63
N ILE A 29 -13.58 4.77 14.85
CA ILE A 29 -13.26 3.97 13.66
C ILE A 29 -12.22 2.91 13.97
N ILE A 30 -11.18 3.26 14.74
CA ILE A 30 -10.14 2.33 15.23
C ILE A 30 -10.17 2.35 16.75
N SER A 31 -10.19 1.17 17.37
CA SER A 31 -10.37 1.01 18.82
C SER A 31 -9.21 0.22 19.42
N ASN A 32 -8.39 0.90 20.20
CA ASN A 32 -7.30 0.30 21.01
C ASN A 32 -6.49 -0.76 20.25
N LEU A 33 -6.03 -0.42 19.04
CA LEU A 33 -5.35 -1.32 18.14
C LEU A 33 -3.90 -1.52 18.59
N ASN A 34 -3.53 -2.78 18.76
CA ASN A 34 -2.15 -3.20 19.02
C ASN A 34 -1.71 -4.14 17.90
N LEU A 35 -0.61 -3.82 17.23
CA LEU A 35 -0.11 -4.58 16.10
C LEU A 35 1.39 -4.35 15.91
N THR A 36 2.12 -5.39 15.56
CA THR A 36 3.53 -5.28 15.16
C THR A 36 3.74 -5.91 13.80
N ILE A 37 4.20 -5.12 12.83
CA ILE A 37 4.57 -5.60 11.50
C ILE A 37 6.09 -5.73 11.45
N ARG A 38 6.59 -6.96 11.48
CA ARG A 38 8.04 -7.27 11.49
C ARG A 38 8.54 -7.78 10.15
N SER A 39 7.69 -8.46 9.40
CA SER A 39 8.05 -9.11 8.15
C SER A 39 8.47 -8.09 7.09
N LYS A 40 9.52 -8.41 6.35
CA LYS A 40 9.74 -7.86 5.02
C LYS A 40 8.66 -8.43 4.09
N GLY A 41 8.65 -8.03 2.84
CA GLY A 41 7.69 -8.59 1.90
C GLY A 41 6.36 -7.84 1.84
N ILE A 42 5.30 -8.54 1.46
CA ILE A 42 3.96 -7.99 1.21
C ILE A 42 3.02 -8.39 2.35
N THR A 43 2.63 -7.44 3.19
CA THR A 43 1.54 -7.62 4.15
C THR A 43 0.24 -7.17 3.51
N VAL A 44 -0.74 -8.06 3.46
CA VAL A 44 -2.08 -7.73 2.97
C VAL A 44 -3.02 -7.46 4.14
N ILE A 45 -3.79 -6.37 4.06
CA ILE A 45 -4.84 -6.05 5.03
C ILE A 45 -6.17 -6.42 4.41
N MET A 46 -6.90 -7.34 5.05
CA MET A 46 -8.21 -7.82 4.64
C MET A 46 -9.29 -7.51 5.68
N GLY A 47 -10.54 -7.59 5.27
CA GLY A 47 -11.71 -7.41 6.12
C GLY A 47 -12.88 -6.78 5.38
N PRO A 48 -14.08 -6.76 5.99
CA PRO A 48 -15.28 -6.20 5.39
C PRO A 48 -15.16 -4.72 5.03
N ASN A 49 -16.05 -4.21 4.17
CA ASN A 49 -16.15 -2.79 3.91
C ASN A 49 -16.52 -2.04 5.20
N GLY A 50 -15.92 -0.86 5.40
CA GLY A 50 -16.14 -0.09 6.64
C GLY A 50 -15.38 -0.60 7.88
N SER A 51 -14.58 -1.67 7.78
CA SER A 51 -13.86 -2.23 8.94
C SER A 51 -12.69 -1.37 9.45
N GLY A 52 -12.30 -0.30 8.71
CA GLY A 52 -11.22 0.60 9.10
C GLY A 52 -9.90 0.41 8.35
N LYS A 53 -9.81 -0.45 7.32
CA LYS A 53 -8.58 -0.76 6.55
C LYS A 53 -7.87 0.49 6.03
N SER A 54 -8.59 1.32 5.26
CA SER A 54 -8.03 2.56 4.68
C SER A 54 -7.64 3.57 5.76
N VAL A 55 -8.38 3.62 6.87
CA VAL A 55 -8.06 4.48 8.01
C VAL A 55 -6.75 4.01 8.66
N LEU A 56 -6.60 2.70 8.88
CA LEU A 56 -5.36 2.14 9.42
C LEU A 56 -4.15 2.48 8.55
N VAL A 57 -4.24 2.28 7.24
CA VAL A 57 -3.13 2.59 6.32
C VAL A 57 -2.81 4.09 6.31
N ARG A 58 -3.81 4.97 6.37
CA ARG A 58 -3.58 6.42 6.47
C ARG A 58 -2.97 6.85 7.80
N LEU A 59 -3.29 6.18 8.90
CA LEU A 59 -2.62 6.37 10.20
C LEU A 59 -1.15 5.92 10.10
N LEU A 60 -0.89 4.76 9.53
CA LEU A 60 0.47 4.27 9.29
C LEU A 60 1.27 5.20 8.39
N HIS A 61 0.71 5.74 7.34
CA HIS A 61 1.40 6.70 6.47
C HIS A 61 1.58 8.09 7.15
N GLY A 62 0.78 8.39 8.16
CA GLY A 62 0.75 9.69 8.84
C GLY A 62 -0.05 10.76 8.10
N LEU A 63 -0.98 10.36 7.23
CA LEU A 63 -2.01 11.24 6.67
C LEU A 63 -3.10 11.53 7.69
N LEU A 64 -3.31 10.62 8.63
CA LEU A 64 -4.15 10.82 9.80
C LEU A 64 -3.30 10.72 11.06
N ILE A 65 -3.68 11.47 12.09
CA ILE A 65 -3.03 11.46 13.40
C ILE A 65 -3.94 10.65 14.34
N PRO A 66 -3.43 9.65 15.07
CA PRO A 66 -4.24 8.90 16.01
C PRO A 66 -4.75 9.81 17.13
N THR A 67 -5.98 9.57 17.60
CA THR A 67 -6.55 10.29 18.74
C THR A 67 -5.91 9.87 20.05
N LYS A 68 -5.47 8.60 20.14
CA LYS A 68 -4.73 8.03 21.26
C LYS A 68 -3.74 7.00 20.74
N GLY A 69 -2.72 6.70 21.56
CA GLY A 69 -1.71 5.69 21.24
C GLY A 69 -0.58 6.22 20.37
N LEU A 70 0.30 5.32 19.96
CA LEU A 70 1.55 5.67 19.29
C LEU A 70 1.85 4.70 18.15
N ILE A 71 2.41 5.22 17.06
CA ILE A 71 2.94 4.44 15.93
C ILE A 71 4.43 4.74 15.80
N THR A 72 5.26 3.67 15.84
CA THR A 72 6.71 3.79 15.70
C THR A 72 7.23 2.96 14.52
N TYR A 73 8.35 3.39 13.97
CA TYR A 73 9.10 2.79 12.87
C TYR A 73 10.52 2.47 13.34
N GLY A 74 10.81 1.21 13.56
CA GLY A 74 12.00 0.82 14.32
C GLY A 74 11.91 1.41 15.73
N LYS A 75 12.86 2.28 16.08
CA LYS A 75 12.89 2.94 17.39
C LYS A 75 12.33 4.38 17.39
N ASN A 76 11.83 4.85 16.24
CA ASN A 76 11.48 6.25 16.07
C ASN A 76 9.99 6.45 15.84
N GLU A 77 9.45 7.52 16.39
CA GLU A 77 8.12 8.00 16.05
C GLU A 77 8.08 8.55 14.61
N LEU A 78 6.89 8.56 14.03
CA LEU A 78 6.68 9.06 12.68
C LEU A 78 7.10 10.53 12.56
N ASN A 79 8.07 10.79 11.71
CA ASN A 79 8.62 12.13 11.47
C ASN A 79 8.81 12.40 9.96
N LYS A 80 9.28 13.62 9.63
CA LYS A 80 9.53 14.02 8.23
C LYS A 80 10.46 13.06 7.47
N SER A 81 11.51 12.55 8.12
CA SER A 81 12.47 11.65 7.50
C SER A 81 11.82 10.31 7.16
N ILE A 82 11.06 9.75 8.10
CA ILE A 82 10.30 8.51 7.87
C ILE A 82 9.28 8.69 6.75
N ARG A 83 8.50 9.79 6.76
CA ARG A 83 7.53 10.10 5.69
C ARG A 83 8.17 10.22 4.31
N LYS A 84 9.37 10.78 4.22
CA LYS A 84 10.12 10.83 2.94
C LYS A 84 10.45 9.45 2.39
N ASN A 85 10.54 8.43 3.23
CA ASN A 85 10.82 7.05 2.86
C ASN A 85 9.55 6.21 2.67
N GLN A 86 8.39 6.84 2.62
CA GLN A 86 7.10 6.22 2.39
C GLN A 86 6.45 6.78 1.13
N ALA A 87 5.65 5.95 0.46
CA ALA A 87 4.76 6.38 -0.61
C ALA A 87 3.41 5.69 -0.46
N MET A 88 2.35 6.33 -0.97
CA MET A 88 1.00 5.79 -0.94
C MET A 88 0.34 5.91 -2.30
N VAL A 89 -0.31 4.83 -2.72
CA VAL A 89 -1.19 4.77 -3.90
C VAL A 89 -2.61 4.59 -3.40
N PHE A 90 -3.49 5.51 -3.79
CA PHE A 90 -4.89 5.51 -3.41
C PHE A 90 -5.73 4.69 -4.39
N GLN A 91 -6.88 4.22 -3.94
CA GLN A 91 -7.89 3.55 -4.78
C GLN A 91 -8.29 4.41 -5.98
N ASN A 92 -8.53 5.70 -5.77
CA ASN A 92 -8.80 6.68 -6.82
C ASN A 92 -7.61 7.63 -6.94
N PRO A 93 -6.67 7.41 -7.87
CA PRO A 93 -5.46 8.19 -7.96
C PRO A 93 -5.74 9.60 -8.51
N VAL A 94 -5.16 10.61 -7.86
CA VAL A 94 -5.18 11.98 -8.35
C VAL A 94 -3.95 12.22 -9.22
N LEU A 95 -4.18 12.56 -10.49
CA LEU A 95 -3.16 12.87 -11.47
C LEU A 95 -3.19 14.35 -11.83
N LEU A 96 -2.02 14.90 -12.14
CA LEU A 96 -1.95 16.26 -12.66
C LEU A 96 -2.56 16.32 -14.07
N ARG A 97 -3.27 17.41 -14.40
CA ARG A 97 -3.82 17.67 -15.74
C ARG A 97 -2.71 18.05 -16.73
N ARG A 98 -1.73 17.15 -16.86
CA ARG A 98 -0.55 17.25 -17.73
C ARG A 98 -0.34 15.92 -18.44
N SER A 99 0.68 15.83 -19.30
CA SER A 99 1.04 14.55 -19.92
C SER A 99 1.50 13.51 -18.88
N VAL A 100 1.50 12.25 -19.27
CA VAL A 100 2.01 11.13 -18.46
C VAL A 100 3.45 11.41 -18.04
N LEU A 101 4.32 11.79 -18.97
CA LEU A 101 5.72 12.09 -18.66
C LEU A 101 5.83 13.30 -17.73
N ALA A 102 5.03 14.34 -17.90
CA ALA A 102 5.04 15.50 -17.00
C ALA A 102 4.55 15.18 -15.58
N ASN A 103 3.70 14.17 -15.40
CA ASN A 103 3.37 13.64 -14.10
C ASN A 103 4.58 12.97 -13.41
N MET A 104 5.43 12.29 -14.18
CA MET A 104 6.64 11.66 -13.66
C MET A 104 7.73 12.69 -13.34
N THR A 105 8.02 13.59 -14.27
CA THR A 105 9.06 14.62 -14.06
C THR A 105 8.73 15.58 -12.93
N PHE A 106 7.44 15.85 -12.67
CA PHE A 106 7.02 16.62 -11.50
C PHE A 106 7.40 15.92 -10.19
N VAL A 107 7.17 14.61 -10.09
CA VAL A 107 7.54 13.83 -8.89
C VAL A 107 9.07 13.78 -8.74
N ASP A 108 9.79 13.60 -9.85
CA ASP A 108 11.25 13.58 -9.87
C ASP A 108 11.85 14.90 -9.35
N SER A 109 11.28 16.05 -9.75
CA SER A 109 11.75 17.38 -9.33
C SER A 109 11.55 17.66 -7.83
N ILE A 110 10.61 16.99 -7.17
CA ILE A 110 10.37 17.14 -5.72
C ILE A 110 11.45 16.43 -4.88
N ARG A 111 12.10 15.41 -5.45
CA ARG A 111 13.06 14.58 -4.73
C ARG A 111 14.51 14.95 -5.06
N GLU A 112 15.13 14.30 -5.97
CA GLU A 112 16.59 14.37 -6.18
C GLU A 112 17.00 14.50 -7.65
N ASN A 113 16.06 14.82 -8.54
CA ASN A 113 16.32 14.87 -10.00
C ASN A 113 17.04 13.59 -10.48
N THR A 114 16.38 12.44 -10.31
CA THR A 114 16.96 11.14 -10.74
C THR A 114 17.13 11.06 -12.26
N GLY A 115 16.51 11.99 -12.97
CA GLY A 115 16.67 12.23 -14.39
C GLY A 115 15.56 11.63 -15.25
N LEU A 116 15.39 12.23 -16.43
CA LEU A 116 14.34 11.88 -17.41
C LEU A 116 14.40 10.40 -17.83
N ASN A 117 15.60 9.81 -17.90
CA ASN A 117 15.76 8.40 -18.29
C ASN A 117 15.10 7.46 -17.28
N ASN A 118 15.21 7.70 -15.98
CA ASN A 118 14.54 6.89 -14.95
C ASN A 118 13.01 6.99 -15.07
N CYS A 119 12.48 8.18 -15.36
CA CYS A 119 11.06 8.35 -15.60
C CYS A 119 10.57 7.48 -16.77
N LYS A 120 11.30 7.48 -17.90
CA LYS A 120 10.96 6.70 -19.09
C LYS A 120 11.06 5.20 -18.83
N GLU A 121 12.12 4.74 -18.15
CA GLU A 121 12.29 3.32 -17.81
C GLU A 121 11.16 2.81 -16.90
N ILE A 122 10.76 3.59 -15.89
CA ILE A 122 9.64 3.21 -15.01
C ILE A 122 8.32 3.18 -15.79
N LEU A 123 8.10 4.13 -16.70
CA LEU A 123 6.91 4.11 -17.57
C LEU A 123 6.89 2.87 -18.48
N ALA A 124 8.03 2.48 -19.05
CA ALA A 124 8.15 1.27 -19.86
C ALA A 124 7.83 0.00 -19.02
N LEU A 125 8.35 -0.09 -17.80
CA LEU A 125 8.06 -1.20 -16.88
C LEU A 125 6.56 -1.36 -16.59
N LEU A 126 5.83 -0.25 -16.56
CA LEU A 126 4.38 -0.21 -16.29
C LEU A 126 3.52 -0.21 -17.56
N GLY A 127 4.12 -0.45 -18.73
CA GLY A 127 3.42 -0.51 -20.00
C GLY A 127 2.80 0.83 -20.41
N LEU A 128 3.43 1.95 -20.00
CA LEU A 128 2.98 3.31 -20.29
C LEU A 128 3.91 4.06 -21.25
N GLU A 129 4.89 3.39 -21.85
CA GLU A 129 5.89 4.01 -22.72
C GLU A 129 5.26 4.77 -23.89
N LYS A 130 4.28 4.17 -24.55
CA LYS A 130 3.58 4.78 -25.69
C LYS A 130 2.68 5.97 -25.33
N PHE A 131 2.39 6.15 -24.05
CA PHE A 131 1.51 7.22 -23.55
C PHE A 131 2.27 8.43 -23.02
N GLN A 132 3.60 8.53 -23.16
CA GLN A 132 4.41 9.58 -22.53
C GLN A 132 3.90 11.00 -22.78
N SER A 133 3.52 11.30 -24.01
CA SER A 133 2.97 12.60 -24.41
C SER A 133 1.46 12.73 -24.22
N TYR A 134 0.78 11.63 -23.82
CA TYR A 134 -0.66 11.59 -23.74
C TYR A 134 -1.16 12.32 -22.48
N PRO A 135 -2.29 13.06 -22.56
CA PRO A 135 -2.86 13.70 -21.38
C PRO A 135 -3.29 12.67 -20.33
N ALA A 136 -2.76 12.76 -19.11
CA ALA A 136 -2.98 11.74 -18.08
C ALA A 136 -4.45 11.59 -17.66
N HIS A 137 -5.28 12.62 -17.80
CA HIS A 137 -6.70 12.56 -17.48
C HIS A 137 -7.52 11.69 -18.44
N LEU A 138 -7.01 11.46 -19.67
CA LEU A 138 -7.66 10.63 -20.69
C LEU A 138 -7.28 9.14 -20.62
N LEU A 139 -6.36 8.78 -19.74
CA LEU A 139 -6.00 7.38 -19.50
C LEU A 139 -7.20 6.58 -18.97
N SER A 140 -7.25 5.28 -19.30
CA SER A 140 -8.16 4.32 -18.67
C SER A 140 -7.91 4.19 -17.17
N ALA A 141 -8.83 3.59 -16.42
CA ALA A 141 -8.69 3.39 -14.99
C ALA A 141 -7.40 2.61 -14.64
N GLY A 142 -7.12 1.52 -15.37
CA GLY A 142 -5.91 0.72 -15.17
C GLY A 142 -4.63 1.48 -15.50
N GLU A 143 -4.63 2.28 -16.58
CA GLU A 143 -3.48 3.12 -16.92
C GLU A 143 -3.24 4.23 -15.90
N LYS A 144 -4.30 4.86 -15.38
CA LYS A 144 -4.21 5.85 -14.29
C LYS A 144 -3.59 5.22 -13.04
N GLN A 145 -4.02 4.01 -12.70
CA GLN A 145 -3.50 3.30 -11.53
C GLN A 145 -2.03 2.93 -11.72
N ARG A 146 -1.66 2.45 -12.92
CA ARG A 146 -0.25 2.18 -13.26
C ARG A 146 0.61 3.45 -13.21
N LEU A 147 0.09 4.59 -13.68
CA LEU A 147 0.82 5.86 -13.57
C LEU A 147 0.99 6.31 -12.11
N ALA A 148 -0.03 6.13 -11.27
CA ALA A 148 0.08 6.42 -9.83
C ALA A 148 1.14 5.53 -9.16
N LEU A 149 1.18 4.25 -9.50
CA LEU A 149 2.21 3.32 -9.04
C LEU A 149 3.61 3.71 -9.56
N ALA A 150 3.72 4.13 -10.83
CA ALA A 150 4.98 4.64 -11.40
C ALA A 150 5.54 5.81 -10.59
N ARG A 151 4.67 6.78 -10.27
CA ARG A 151 5.02 7.95 -9.44
C ARG A 151 5.48 7.55 -8.03
N ALA A 152 4.80 6.57 -7.42
CA ALA A 152 5.16 6.07 -6.10
C ALA A 152 6.51 5.34 -6.09
N ILE A 153 6.78 4.51 -7.10
CA ILE A 153 8.05 3.79 -7.26
C ILE A 153 9.22 4.76 -7.52
N LEU A 154 8.99 5.81 -8.31
CA LEU A 154 10.01 6.83 -8.60
C LEU A 154 10.52 7.50 -7.33
N LEU A 155 9.70 7.59 -6.28
CA LEU A 155 10.10 8.11 -4.97
C LEU A 155 11.07 7.19 -4.21
N ARG A 156 11.33 5.98 -4.69
CA ARG A 156 12.22 4.97 -4.06
C ARG A 156 11.87 4.73 -2.58
N PRO A 157 10.60 4.42 -2.26
CA PRO A 157 10.18 4.29 -0.88
C PRO A 157 10.77 3.04 -0.23
N SER A 158 11.03 3.11 1.07
CA SER A 158 11.30 1.91 1.89
C SER A 158 10.01 1.18 2.24
N ILE A 159 8.88 1.90 2.33
CA ILE A 159 7.54 1.35 2.57
C ILE A 159 6.58 1.91 1.53
N LEU A 160 5.86 1.02 0.84
CA LEU A 160 4.82 1.36 -0.13
C LEU A 160 3.46 0.90 0.38
N PHE A 161 2.57 1.85 0.60
CA PHE A 161 1.17 1.61 0.97
C PHE A 161 0.28 1.65 -0.28
N LEU A 162 -0.65 0.70 -0.38
CA LEU A 162 -1.59 0.63 -1.50
C LEU A 162 -3.01 0.37 -0.96
N ASP A 163 -3.89 1.32 -1.21
CA ASP A 163 -5.30 1.26 -0.79
C ASP A 163 -6.16 0.81 -1.97
N GLU A 164 -6.48 -0.49 -2.05
CA GLU A 164 -7.25 -1.15 -3.11
C GLU A 164 -6.83 -0.76 -4.54
N PRO A 165 -5.52 -0.84 -4.89
CA PRO A 165 -5.01 -0.27 -6.15
C PRO A 165 -5.45 -1.04 -7.40
N THR A 166 -6.11 -2.18 -7.24
CA THR A 166 -6.54 -3.06 -8.33
C THR A 166 -8.05 -3.17 -8.44
N ALA A 167 -8.80 -2.41 -7.64
CA ALA A 167 -10.26 -2.41 -7.69
C ALA A 167 -10.76 -1.95 -9.07
N ASN A 168 -11.69 -2.72 -9.64
CA ASN A 168 -12.33 -2.44 -10.93
C ASN A 168 -11.36 -2.39 -12.13
N LEU A 169 -10.21 -3.06 -12.05
CA LEU A 169 -9.27 -3.18 -13.17
C LEU A 169 -9.45 -4.50 -13.91
N ASP A 170 -9.02 -4.49 -15.16
CA ASP A 170 -8.95 -5.71 -15.99
C ASP A 170 -7.86 -6.67 -15.49
N PRO A 171 -8.00 -7.99 -15.75
CA PRO A 171 -7.05 -9.00 -15.26
C PRO A 171 -5.61 -8.76 -15.69
N SER A 172 -5.38 -8.19 -16.88
CA SER A 172 -4.03 -7.92 -17.38
C SER A 172 -3.34 -6.82 -16.61
N SER A 173 -4.07 -5.75 -16.27
CA SER A 173 -3.60 -4.66 -15.41
C SER A 173 -3.32 -5.15 -13.99
N ILE A 174 -4.20 -5.99 -13.42
CA ILE A 174 -3.99 -6.61 -12.10
C ILE A 174 -2.70 -7.41 -12.08
N HIS A 175 -2.52 -8.32 -13.05
CA HIS A 175 -1.33 -9.17 -13.14
C HIS A 175 -0.03 -8.35 -13.26
N LEU A 176 -0.04 -7.30 -14.07
CA LEU A 176 1.12 -6.42 -14.21
C LEU A 176 1.48 -5.70 -12.89
N ILE A 177 0.47 -5.17 -12.19
CA ILE A 177 0.66 -4.52 -10.89
C ILE A 177 1.22 -5.52 -9.87
N GLU A 178 0.62 -6.72 -9.75
CA GLU A 178 1.10 -7.78 -8.85
C GLU A 178 2.56 -8.16 -9.12
N LYS A 179 2.94 -8.33 -10.39
CA LYS A 179 4.32 -8.63 -10.81
C LYS A 179 5.29 -7.53 -10.38
N ILE A 180 4.90 -6.26 -10.55
CA ILE A 180 5.73 -5.12 -10.16
C ILE A 180 5.88 -5.04 -8.65
N LEU A 181 4.82 -5.27 -7.88
CA LEU A 181 4.86 -5.27 -6.42
C LEU A 181 5.75 -6.41 -5.89
N LYS A 182 5.64 -7.62 -6.42
CA LYS A 182 6.54 -8.75 -6.08
C LYS A 182 8.00 -8.40 -6.34
N ASN A 183 8.29 -7.79 -7.49
CA ASN A 183 9.65 -7.37 -7.82
C ASN A 183 10.17 -6.26 -6.89
N ALA A 184 9.32 -5.28 -6.54
CA ALA A 184 9.68 -4.22 -5.60
C ALA A 184 9.93 -4.78 -4.19
N SER A 185 9.10 -5.71 -3.74
CA SER A 185 9.29 -6.43 -2.48
C SER A 185 10.58 -7.24 -2.48
N GLY A 186 10.87 -7.99 -3.55
CA GLY A 186 12.13 -8.71 -3.73
C GLY A 186 13.37 -7.79 -3.74
N ALA A 187 13.21 -6.53 -4.12
CA ALA A 187 14.25 -5.50 -4.02
C ALA A 187 14.36 -4.85 -2.63
N GLY A 188 13.55 -5.28 -1.66
CA GLY A 188 13.62 -4.85 -0.26
C GLY A 188 12.61 -3.78 0.15
N VAL A 189 11.66 -3.40 -0.69
CA VAL A 189 10.57 -2.49 -0.33
C VAL A 189 9.55 -3.26 0.51
N LYS A 190 9.22 -2.76 1.71
CA LYS A 190 8.07 -3.26 2.46
C LYS A 190 6.79 -2.79 1.78
N ILE A 191 5.86 -3.71 1.53
CA ILE A 191 4.57 -3.40 0.92
C ILE A 191 3.45 -3.68 1.92
N ILE A 192 2.54 -2.73 2.05
CA ILE A 192 1.29 -2.86 2.81
C ILE A 192 0.15 -2.62 1.81
N PHE A 193 -0.64 -3.66 1.56
CA PHE A 193 -1.59 -3.72 0.47
C PHE A 193 -2.99 -4.03 0.99
N ILE A 194 -3.97 -3.19 0.70
CA ILE A 194 -5.37 -3.47 1.00
C ILE A 194 -6.03 -4.12 -0.20
N THR A 195 -6.70 -5.23 0.01
CA THR A 195 -7.62 -5.83 -0.96
C THR A 195 -8.75 -6.60 -0.25
N HIS A 196 -9.87 -6.70 -0.92
CA HIS A 196 -10.97 -7.62 -0.55
C HIS A 196 -10.98 -8.88 -1.43
N ASP A 197 -10.11 -8.97 -2.45
CA ASP A 197 -10.00 -10.15 -3.31
C ASP A 197 -9.13 -11.22 -2.63
N ILE A 198 -9.80 -12.29 -2.18
CA ILE A 198 -9.18 -13.47 -1.54
C ILE A 198 -8.13 -14.11 -2.44
N ASN A 199 -8.41 -14.24 -3.74
CA ASN A 199 -7.49 -14.88 -4.66
C ASN A 199 -6.25 -14.01 -4.91
N GLN A 200 -6.41 -12.70 -4.96
CA GLN A 200 -5.29 -11.78 -5.02
C GLN A 200 -4.42 -11.88 -3.77
N ALA A 201 -5.01 -11.85 -2.58
CA ALA A 201 -4.28 -12.00 -1.33
C ALA A 201 -3.49 -13.31 -1.30
N LYS A 202 -4.08 -14.46 -1.72
CA LYS A 202 -3.39 -15.75 -1.84
C LYS A 202 -2.19 -15.70 -2.78
N ARG A 203 -2.25 -14.91 -3.86
CA ARG A 203 -1.17 -14.84 -4.86
C ARG A 203 0.00 -13.98 -4.43
N ILE A 204 -0.24 -12.91 -3.66
CA ILE A 204 0.79 -11.90 -3.43
C ILE A 204 1.25 -11.75 -1.98
N ALA A 205 0.44 -12.14 -0.99
CA ALA A 205 0.74 -11.89 0.41
C ALA A 205 1.78 -12.86 0.98
N ASP A 206 2.68 -12.35 1.81
CA ASP A 206 3.52 -13.13 2.69
C ASP A 206 2.81 -13.34 4.04
N ASP A 207 2.18 -12.28 4.58
CA ASP A 207 1.37 -12.31 5.78
C ASP A 207 0.09 -11.47 5.62
N ILE A 208 -0.93 -11.79 6.43
CA ILE A 208 -2.25 -11.17 6.35
C ILE A 208 -2.67 -10.63 7.71
N ILE A 209 -3.14 -9.39 7.69
CA ILE A 209 -3.82 -8.74 8.81
C ILE A 209 -5.31 -8.72 8.51
N PHE A 210 -6.12 -9.34 9.37
CA PHE A 210 -7.58 -9.27 9.27
C PHE A 210 -8.13 -8.25 10.26
N ILE A 211 -8.88 -7.27 9.73
CA ILE A 211 -9.47 -6.19 10.53
C ILE A 211 -10.99 -6.19 10.40
N GLN A 212 -11.68 -6.09 11.54
CA GLN A 212 -13.13 -5.96 11.63
C GLN A 212 -13.50 -4.97 12.73
N LYS A 213 -14.49 -4.11 12.44
CA LYS A 213 -15.00 -3.12 13.42
C LYS A 213 -13.88 -2.34 14.14
N GLY A 214 -12.85 -1.94 13.39
CA GLY A 214 -11.71 -1.16 13.91
C GLY A 214 -10.73 -1.92 14.79
N LYS A 215 -10.80 -3.26 14.84
CA LYS A 215 -9.90 -4.12 15.61
C LYS A 215 -9.17 -5.10 14.70
N VAL A 216 -7.91 -5.35 14.97
CA VAL A 216 -7.18 -6.47 14.36
C VAL A 216 -7.58 -7.74 15.07
N LEU A 217 -8.19 -8.67 14.35
CA LEU A 217 -8.61 -9.97 14.88
C LEU A 217 -7.55 -11.05 14.67
N GLU A 218 -6.80 -10.94 13.57
CA GLU A 218 -5.78 -11.92 13.22
C GLU A 218 -4.63 -11.27 12.46
N HIS A 219 -3.40 -11.71 12.73
CA HIS A 219 -2.21 -11.39 11.95
C HIS A 219 -1.34 -12.63 11.85
N THR A 220 -1.34 -13.28 10.71
CA THR A 220 -0.67 -14.57 10.49
C THR A 220 -0.06 -14.67 9.09
N GLU A 221 0.81 -15.65 8.90
CA GLU A 221 1.31 -16.01 7.58
C GLU A 221 0.16 -16.44 6.66
N THR A 222 0.28 -16.11 5.37
CA THR A 222 -0.75 -16.39 4.36
C THR A 222 -1.18 -17.85 4.33
N SER A 223 -0.23 -18.78 4.47
CA SER A 223 -0.52 -20.21 4.47
C SER A 223 -1.40 -20.65 5.65
N ILE A 224 -1.22 -20.04 6.82
CA ILE A 224 -2.00 -20.31 8.03
C ILE A 224 -3.37 -19.66 7.91
N PHE A 225 -3.41 -18.38 7.52
CA PHE A 225 -4.64 -17.59 7.39
C PHE A 225 -5.71 -18.30 6.55
N PHE A 226 -5.33 -18.86 5.40
CA PHE A 226 -6.28 -19.52 4.50
C PHE A 226 -6.57 -20.97 4.82
N LYS A 227 -5.66 -21.68 5.51
CA LYS A 227 -5.87 -23.10 5.84
C LYS A 227 -6.49 -23.32 7.21
N LYS A 228 -6.15 -22.46 8.15
CA LYS A 228 -6.56 -22.60 9.56
C LYS A 228 -6.77 -21.22 10.19
N PRO A 229 -7.82 -20.48 9.78
CA PRO A 229 -8.14 -19.17 10.37
C PRO A 229 -8.33 -19.31 11.87
N GLN A 230 -7.81 -18.35 12.63
CA GLN A 230 -7.74 -18.43 14.09
C GLN A 230 -9.03 -17.92 14.75
N THR A 231 -9.83 -17.13 14.06
CA THR A 231 -11.08 -16.56 14.59
C THR A 231 -12.28 -17.01 13.78
N PHE A 232 -13.43 -17.08 14.44
CA PHE A 232 -14.69 -17.40 13.79
C PHE A 232 -15.01 -16.38 12.68
N GLU A 233 -14.76 -15.11 12.94
CA GLU A 233 -14.98 -14.00 11.99
C GLU A 233 -14.12 -14.15 10.73
N THR A 234 -12.85 -14.51 10.90
CA THR A 234 -11.96 -14.77 9.76
C THR A 234 -12.47 -15.95 8.93
N ALA A 235 -12.85 -17.05 9.57
CA ALA A 235 -13.40 -18.22 8.90
C ALA A 235 -14.69 -17.87 8.13
N ALA A 236 -15.61 -17.17 8.78
CA ALA A 236 -16.87 -16.75 8.16
C ALA A 236 -16.63 -15.79 6.96
N TYR A 237 -15.68 -14.88 7.08
CA TYR A 237 -15.30 -13.98 5.98
C TYR A 237 -14.76 -14.76 4.77
N LEU A 238 -13.89 -15.75 5.00
CA LEU A 238 -13.31 -16.59 3.95
C LEU A 238 -14.36 -17.48 3.26
N ASP A 239 -15.39 -17.89 4.00
CA ASP A 239 -16.55 -18.64 3.49
C ASP A 239 -17.57 -17.73 2.75
N GLY A 240 -17.33 -16.42 2.65
CA GLY A 240 -18.26 -15.47 2.04
C GLY A 240 -19.53 -15.21 2.85
N LYS A 241 -19.55 -15.56 4.14
CA LYS A 241 -20.68 -15.30 5.04
C LYS A 241 -20.74 -13.83 5.45
N ILE A 242 -21.95 -13.30 5.60
CA ILE A 242 -22.15 -11.95 6.13
C ILE A 242 -21.82 -11.96 7.62
N ILE A 243 -20.85 -11.16 8.02
CA ILE A 243 -20.46 -10.97 9.41
C ILE A 243 -21.07 -9.63 9.87
N LEU A 244 -22.09 -9.69 10.67
CA LEU A 244 -22.79 -8.53 11.26
C LEU A 244 -22.05 -7.96 12.48
#